data_009ade001bf9d6cf9f57a62c3f6f7e2a
#
_entry.id   009ade001bf9d6cf9f57a62c3f6f7e2a
#
_cell.length_a   1.000
_cell.length_b   1.000
_cell.length_c   1.000
_cell.angle_alpha   90.00
_cell.angle_beta   90.00
_cell.angle_gamma   90.00
#
_symmetry.space_group_name_H-M   'P 1'
#
loop_
_entity.id
_entity.type
_entity.pdbx_description
1 polymer ?
#
loop_
_entity_poly.entity_id
_entity_poly.type
_entity_poly.pdbx_seq_one_letter_code
_entity_poly.pdbx_strand_id
1 'polypeptide(L)'
;SITIVSCNKALPDAEPINQPAPTGSSINSLLSDPNFSILKAAVTRAGTSLTKLLSDSTAVFTFFAPDNAAFNLSGIPSEAAIGAFRAGQLDTLLRYHLIGGVKIKAADISEAVPNMYLQSSFVLAPPSASLPPGLRMPIFPSRRGTVAWVNNIPVTQADITASNGVIHKVATLVAPPSQVLLQRIATDPDLTYLYAAVQRADSGDAAQTLQAALQNPAANLTVFAPSNAAFKAVLTGQITLALVGMGYDLTTAQATATLLASSPTVFTNPALASVLTPTVVKGIVVYHLLGIRAFSVNIPVTPTALHTLLNSAIPAHPGVVVQATFGLTGVTSATVKGLGNASASNIAINPTPAPGGTSDQHYINGTLHKIDQVLLPQ
;
A
#
# COMPACT_ATOMS: atom_id res chain seq x y z
N SER A 1 23.88 13.83 -55.23
CA SER A 1 24.13 12.62 -54.41
C SER A 1 25.12 13.00 -53.31
N ILE A 2 24.62 13.02 -52.05
CA ILE A 2 25.49 13.20 -50.87
C ILE A 2 25.80 11.79 -50.37
N THR A 3 27.06 11.38 -50.53
CA THR A 3 27.57 10.13 -49.97
C THR A 3 27.94 10.37 -48.50
N ILE A 4 27.15 9.79 -47.59
CA ILE A 4 27.47 9.74 -46.15
C ILE A 4 28.50 8.63 -45.99
N VAL A 5 29.79 9.01 -45.78
CA VAL A 5 30.83 8.08 -45.39
C VAL A 5 30.68 7.83 -43.91
N SER A 6 30.14 6.65 -43.56
CA SER A 6 30.14 6.15 -42.18
C SER A 6 31.57 5.83 -41.77
N CYS A 7 32.15 6.64 -40.87
CA CYS A 7 33.39 6.28 -40.18
C CYS A 7 33.11 5.16 -39.19
N ASN A 8 33.24 3.92 -39.64
CA ASN A 8 33.32 2.76 -38.76
C ASN A 8 34.70 2.72 -38.09
N LYS A 9 34.91 3.58 -37.08
CA LYS A 9 35.97 3.31 -36.11
C LYS A 9 35.42 2.23 -35.17
N ALA A 10 36.13 1.10 -35.11
CA ALA A 10 35.88 0.13 -34.05
C ALA A 10 35.87 0.82 -32.71
N LEU A 11 34.80 0.65 -31.95
CA LEU A 11 34.75 1.11 -30.57
C LEU A 11 35.83 0.35 -29.80
N PRO A 12 36.62 1.01 -28.92
CA PRO A 12 37.54 0.30 -28.07
C PRO A 12 36.78 -0.75 -27.25
N ASP A 13 37.38 -1.91 -27.09
CA ASP A 13 36.84 -2.96 -26.23
C ASP A 13 36.59 -2.38 -24.82
N ALA A 14 35.43 -2.63 -24.25
CA ALA A 14 35.14 -2.21 -22.90
C ALA A 14 36.08 -2.94 -21.94
N GLU A 15 36.97 -2.19 -21.31
CA GLU A 15 37.82 -2.74 -20.26
C GLU A 15 36.97 -3.10 -19.03
N PRO A 16 37.20 -4.25 -18.38
CA PRO A 16 36.53 -4.58 -17.15
C PRO A 16 36.81 -3.49 -16.12
N ILE A 17 35.75 -2.89 -15.56
CA ILE A 17 35.87 -1.98 -14.41
C ILE A 17 36.37 -2.83 -13.26
N ASN A 18 37.66 -2.70 -12.95
CA ASN A 18 38.28 -3.40 -11.82
C ASN A 18 37.83 -2.71 -10.54
N GLN A 19 36.60 -3.04 -10.06
CA GLN A 19 36.18 -2.59 -8.75
C GLN A 19 36.98 -3.38 -7.69
N PRO A 20 37.62 -2.67 -6.72
CA PRO A 20 38.25 -3.35 -5.61
C PRO A 20 37.25 -4.23 -4.90
N ALA A 21 37.67 -5.44 -4.49
CA ALA A 21 36.81 -6.35 -3.75
C ALA A 21 36.20 -5.65 -2.52
N PRO A 22 34.92 -5.86 -2.23
CA PRO A 22 34.26 -5.24 -1.10
C PRO A 22 35.03 -5.57 0.19
N THR A 23 35.38 -4.55 0.95
CA THR A 23 36.05 -4.70 2.25
C THR A 23 35.02 -4.67 3.38
N GLY A 24 35.24 -5.43 4.44
CA GLY A 24 34.38 -5.47 5.62
C GLY A 24 33.52 -6.74 5.71
N SER A 25 32.63 -6.75 6.68
CA SER A 25 31.77 -7.90 6.96
C SER A 25 30.53 -7.92 6.06
N SER A 26 30.17 -9.11 5.56
CA SER A 26 28.90 -9.29 4.83
C SER A 26 27.70 -9.09 5.74
N ILE A 27 26.51 -8.92 5.14
CA ILE A 27 25.25 -8.86 5.91
C ILE A 27 25.14 -10.08 6.82
N ASN A 28 25.38 -11.30 6.31
CA ASN A 28 25.31 -12.51 7.12
C ASN A 28 26.29 -12.51 8.30
N SER A 29 27.50 -11.98 8.11
CA SER A 29 28.49 -11.87 9.19
C SER A 29 28.05 -10.89 10.28
N LEU A 30 27.42 -9.78 9.90
CA LEU A 30 26.89 -8.77 10.83
C LEU A 30 25.74 -9.31 11.70
N LEU A 31 25.04 -10.36 11.26
CA LEU A 31 24.01 -11.04 12.07
C LEU A 31 24.60 -11.81 13.26
N SER A 32 25.92 -11.83 13.42
CA SER A 32 26.59 -12.35 14.63
C SER A 32 26.54 -11.40 15.82
N ASP A 33 26.11 -10.13 15.62
CA ASP A 33 25.79 -9.22 16.71
C ASP A 33 24.67 -9.84 17.57
N PRO A 34 24.82 -9.90 18.92
CA PRO A 34 23.82 -10.46 19.83
C PRO A 34 22.42 -9.86 19.67
N ASN A 35 22.31 -8.60 19.24
CA ASN A 35 21.01 -7.96 18.97
C ASN A 35 20.25 -8.56 17.79
N PHE A 36 20.91 -9.33 16.93
CA PHE A 36 20.33 -10.05 15.81
C PHE A 36 20.21 -11.56 16.03
N SER A 37 20.32 -12.05 17.26
CA SER A 37 20.36 -13.51 17.51
C SER A 37 19.10 -14.22 17.03
N ILE A 38 17.91 -13.61 17.21
CA ILE A 38 16.64 -14.17 16.71
C ILE A 38 16.60 -14.14 15.17
N LEU A 39 17.06 -13.04 14.55
CA LEU A 39 17.15 -12.94 13.08
C LEU A 39 18.12 -13.99 12.52
N LYS A 40 19.26 -14.18 13.15
CA LYS A 40 20.23 -15.21 12.75
C LYS A 40 19.64 -16.61 12.83
N ALA A 41 18.90 -16.92 13.89
CA ALA A 41 18.18 -18.19 14.02
C ALA A 41 17.13 -18.35 12.90
N ALA A 42 16.40 -17.27 12.56
CA ALA A 42 15.43 -17.28 11.48
C ALA A 42 16.07 -17.50 10.11
N VAL A 43 17.19 -16.82 9.81
CA VAL A 43 17.96 -17.02 8.56
C VAL A 43 18.47 -18.45 8.45
N THR A 44 19.02 -18.99 9.53
CA THR A 44 19.52 -20.37 9.57
C THR A 44 18.41 -21.37 9.29
N ARG A 45 17.24 -21.19 9.94
CA ARG A 45 16.09 -22.08 9.76
C ARG A 45 15.41 -21.93 8.39
N ALA A 46 15.43 -20.72 7.81
CA ALA A 46 14.93 -20.48 6.45
C ALA A 46 15.69 -21.30 5.39
N GLY A 47 16.98 -21.58 5.65
CA GLY A 47 17.79 -22.51 4.87
C GLY A 47 19.03 -21.89 4.24
N THR A 48 19.84 -22.76 3.67
CA THR A 48 21.16 -22.42 3.11
C THR A 48 21.10 -21.44 1.93
N SER A 49 19.99 -21.40 1.20
CA SER A 49 19.81 -20.48 0.07
C SER A 49 19.87 -19.02 0.53
N LEU A 50 19.17 -18.68 1.61
CA LEU A 50 19.14 -17.32 2.14
C LEU A 50 20.49 -16.96 2.79
N THR A 51 21.10 -17.90 3.55
CA THR A 51 22.41 -17.69 4.15
C THR A 51 23.49 -17.43 3.10
N LYS A 52 23.50 -18.18 1.99
CA LYS A 52 24.41 -17.96 0.86
C LYS A 52 24.17 -16.59 0.22
N LEU A 53 22.90 -16.23 0.00
CA LEU A 53 22.52 -14.94 -0.58
C LEU A 53 23.06 -13.76 0.25
N LEU A 54 22.88 -13.80 1.58
CA LEU A 54 23.34 -12.76 2.50
C LEU A 54 24.86 -12.75 2.71
N SER A 55 25.55 -13.81 2.29
CA SER A 55 27.02 -13.92 2.32
C SER A 55 27.67 -13.60 0.98
N ASP A 56 26.90 -13.46 -0.11
CA ASP A 56 27.41 -13.26 -1.45
C ASP A 56 28.08 -11.89 -1.58
N SER A 57 29.41 -11.89 -1.76
CA SER A 57 30.20 -10.68 -1.91
C SER A 57 30.07 -10.01 -3.30
N THR A 58 29.48 -10.72 -4.28
CA THR A 58 29.28 -10.21 -5.64
C THR A 58 27.91 -9.54 -5.81
N ALA A 59 26.98 -9.77 -4.88
CA ALA A 59 25.67 -9.18 -4.88
C ALA A 59 25.61 -7.94 -3.98
N VAL A 60 24.59 -7.10 -4.21
CA VAL A 60 24.35 -5.88 -3.42
C VAL A 60 22.93 -5.90 -2.89
N PHE A 61 22.75 -5.55 -1.62
CA PHE A 61 21.45 -5.57 -0.97
C PHE A 61 21.19 -4.35 -0.11
N THR A 62 19.90 -4.02 0.01
CA THR A 62 19.35 -3.23 1.12
C THR A 62 18.51 -4.17 1.98
N PHE A 63 18.79 -4.27 3.26
CA PHE A 63 18.12 -5.17 4.18
C PHE A 63 17.46 -4.40 5.32
N PHE A 64 16.14 -4.41 5.37
CA PHE A 64 15.36 -3.89 6.50
C PHE A 64 15.30 -4.96 7.59
N ALA A 65 16.32 -4.99 8.44
CA ALA A 65 16.56 -6.08 9.39
C ALA A 65 15.81 -5.86 10.71
N PRO A 66 14.93 -6.77 11.12
CA PRO A 66 14.38 -6.78 12.47
C PRO A 66 15.44 -7.25 13.45
N ASP A 67 15.69 -6.48 14.50
CA ASP A 67 16.49 -6.91 15.64
C ASP A 67 15.65 -7.68 16.66
N ASN A 68 16.26 -8.12 17.77
CA ASN A 68 15.53 -8.88 18.80
C ASN A 68 14.34 -8.09 19.37
N ALA A 69 14.45 -6.77 19.50
CA ALA A 69 13.34 -5.94 19.97
C ALA A 69 12.18 -5.96 18.99
N ALA A 70 12.45 -5.86 17.69
CA ALA A 70 11.45 -5.95 16.63
C ALA A 70 10.74 -7.31 16.60
N PHE A 71 11.48 -8.40 16.77
CA PHE A 71 10.89 -9.74 16.90
C PHE A 71 10.00 -9.85 18.13
N ASN A 72 10.46 -9.35 19.29
CA ASN A 72 9.67 -9.34 20.53
C ASN A 72 8.34 -8.59 20.35
N LEU A 73 8.38 -7.38 19.78
CA LEU A 73 7.17 -6.59 19.49
C LEU A 73 6.23 -7.29 18.49
N SER A 74 6.79 -8.17 17.67
CA SER A 74 6.01 -8.97 16.70
C SER A 74 5.55 -10.33 17.28
N GLY A 75 5.69 -10.55 18.58
CA GLY A 75 5.24 -11.76 19.27
C GLY A 75 6.17 -12.97 19.18
N ILE A 76 7.43 -12.76 18.78
CA ILE A 76 8.48 -13.80 18.69
C ILE A 76 9.59 -13.48 19.70
N PRO A 77 9.47 -13.93 20.95
CA PRO A 77 10.31 -13.42 22.05
C PRO A 77 11.70 -14.07 22.15
N SER A 78 12.00 -15.10 21.37
CA SER A 78 13.27 -15.83 21.51
C SER A 78 13.66 -16.60 20.25
N GLU A 79 14.93 -17.02 20.18
CA GLU A 79 15.43 -17.93 19.14
C GLU A 79 14.66 -19.26 19.14
N ALA A 80 14.30 -19.77 20.32
CA ALA A 80 13.52 -21.00 20.44
C ALA A 80 12.13 -20.89 19.79
N ALA A 81 11.50 -19.71 19.84
CA ALA A 81 10.20 -19.45 19.21
C ALA A 81 10.25 -19.56 17.67
N ILE A 82 11.43 -19.35 17.06
CA ILE A 82 11.64 -19.55 15.62
C ILE A 82 11.38 -21.02 15.22
N GLY A 83 11.56 -21.96 16.14
CA GLY A 83 11.28 -23.38 15.92
C GLY A 83 9.84 -23.70 15.52
N ALA A 84 8.89 -22.87 15.89
CA ALA A 84 7.47 -23.02 15.54
C ALA A 84 7.15 -22.72 14.06
N PHE A 85 8.03 -22.01 13.36
CA PHE A 85 7.83 -21.63 11.96
C PHE A 85 8.39 -22.67 11.01
N ARG A 86 7.75 -22.85 9.87
CA ARG A 86 8.29 -23.64 8.76
C ARG A 86 9.38 -22.82 8.04
N ALA A 87 10.39 -23.53 7.51
CA ALA A 87 11.49 -22.89 6.77
C ALA A 87 10.99 -21.96 5.64
N GLY A 88 10.02 -22.41 4.84
CA GLY A 88 9.47 -21.60 3.76
C GLY A 88 8.74 -20.34 4.21
N GLN A 89 8.10 -20.35 5.39
CA GLN A 89 7.47 -19.14 5.95
C GLN A 89 8.53 -18.08 6.32
N LEU A 90 9.64 -18.52 6.92
CA LEU A 90 10.75 -17.64 7.27
C LEU A 90 11.50 -17.16 6.03
N ASP A 91 11.71 -18.01 5.03
CA ASP A 91 12.33 -17.60 3.76
C ASP A 91 11.49 -16.52 3.06
N THR A 92 10.17 -16.71 2.96
CA THR A 92 9.25 -15.70 2.41
C THR A 92 9.31 -14.40 3.19
N LEU A 93 9.20 -14.46 4.51
CA LEU A 93 9.24 -13.29 5.38
C LEU A 93 10.56 -12.52 5.20
N LEU A 94 11.69 -13.19 5.28
CA LEU A 94 13.00 -12.54 5.23
C LEU A 94 13.35 -12.03 3.84
N ARG A 95 12.93 -12.70 2.78
CA ARG A 95 13.06 -12.19 1.41
C ARG A 95 12.21 -10.94 1.18
N TYR A 96 11.11 -10.79 1.88
CA TYR A 96 10.31 -9.56 1.81
C TYR A 96 11.03 -8.37 2.45
N HIS A 97 11.86 -8.58 3.45
CA HIS A 97 12.71 -7.55 4.07
C HIS A 97 13.95 -7.18 3.23
N LEU A 98 14.24 -7.90 2.15
CA LEU A 98 15.47 -7.81 1.38
C LEU A 98 15.21 -7.25 -0.01
N ILE A 99 15.93 -6.21 -0.40
CA ILE A 99 15.92 -5.65 -1.75
C ILE A 99 17.27 -5.99 -2.39
N GLY A 100 17.24 -6.71 -3.50
CA GLY A 100 18.45 -7.08 -4.24
C GLY A 100 18.82 -6.06 -5.31
N GLY A 101 20.12 -6.00 -5.64
CA GLY A 101 20.64 -5.22 -6.73
C GLY A 101 20.88 -3.72 -6.42
N VAL A 102 20.54 -3.25 -5.23
CA VAL A 102 20.70 -1.84 -4.86
C VAL A 102 21.07 -1.66 -3.39
N LYS A 103 21.91 -0.65 -3.14
CA LYS A 103 22.29 -0.18 -1.82
C LYS A 103 21.67 1.19 -1.59
N ILE A 104 20.57 1.24 -0.84
CA ILE A 104 19.81 2.46 -0.58
C ILE A 104 20.17 2.95 0.82
N LYS A 105 20.84 4.07 0.92
CA LYS A 105 21.05 4.76 2.20
C LYS A 105 19.80 5.56 2.59
N ALA A 106 19.67 5.90 3.86
CA ALA A 106 18.53 6.68 4.34
C ALA A 106 18.38 8.00 3.57
N ALA A 107 19.48 8.67 3.22
CA ALA A 107 19.45 9.91 2.44
C ALA A 107 18.92 9.74 1.00
N ASP A 108 18.99 8.53 0.44
CA ASP A 108 18.51 8.22 -0.92
C ASP A 108 17.00 7.92 -0.94
N ILE A 109 16.38 7.75 0.23
CA ILE A 109 14.95 7.48 0.33
C ILE A 109 14.17 8.77 0.06
N SER A 110 13.24 8.72 -0.90
CA SER A 110 12.42 9.87 -1.29
C SER A 110 11.45 10.30 -0.18
N GLU A 111 11.26 11.63 -0.07
CA GLU A 111 10.21 12.26 0.74
C GLU A 111 8.95 12.52 -0.07
N ALA A 112 9.00 12.35 -1.39
CA ALA A 112 7.88 12.66 -2.28
C ALA A 112 6.75 11.63 -2.19
N VAL A 113 5.54 12.08 -2.51
CA VAL A 113 4.40 11.23 -2.85
C VAL A 113 4.39 11.05 -4.37
N PRO A 114 4.26 9.82 -4.87
CA PRO A 114 4.11 8.54 -4.18
C PRO A 114 5.41 8.06 -3.51
N ASN A 115 5.29 7.04 -2.65
CA ASN A 115 6.44 6.31 -2.10
C ASN A 115 7.34 5.74 -3.20
N MET A 116 8.60 5.50 -2.86
CA MET A 116 9.45 4.64 -3.67
C MET A 116 8.78 3.25 -3.79
N TYR A 117 8.64 2.80 -5.02
CA TYR A 117 8.17 1.45 -5.34
C TYR A 117 9.40 0.59 -5.63
N LEU A 118 9.74 -0.34 -4.75
CA LEU A 118 10.88 -1.23 -4.91
C LEU A 118 10.43 -2.68 -4.88
N GLN A 119 11.12 -3.52 -5.64
CA GLN A 119 10.84 -4.95 -5.64
C GLN A 119 11.67 -5.64 -4.55
N SER A 120 11.01 -6.29 -3.61
CA SER A 120 11.69 -7.14 -2.63
C SER A 120 12.26 -8.40 -3.30
N SER A 121 13.07 -9.16 -2.57
CA SER A 121 13.56 -10.46 -3.03
C SER A 121 12.50 -11.57 -2.94
N PHE A 122 11.31 -11.29 -2.41
CA PHE A 122 10.20 -12.23 -2.37
C PHE A 122 9.45 -12.26 -3.71
N VAL A 123 9.53 -13.39 -4.40
CA VAL A 123 8.76 -13.66 -5.62
C VAL A 123 7.38 -14.16 -5.22
N LEU A 124 6.33 -13.47 -5.70
CA LEU A 124 4.96 -13.95 -5.56
C LEU A 124 4.84 -15.32 -6.22
N ALA A 125 4.03 -16.21 -5.60
CA ALA A 125 3.90 -17.63 -5.93
C ALA A 125 3.82 -17.90 -7.45
N PRO A 126 4.14 -19.13 -7.90
CA PRO A 126 4.49 -19.43 -9.27
C PRO A 126 3.52 -18.80 -10.27
N PRO A 127 4.02 -18.36 -11.43
CA PRO A 127 3.24 -17.60 -12.39
C PRO A 127 1.96 -18.38 -12.71
N SER A 128 0.83 -17.82 -12.35
CA SER A 128 -0.47 -18.23 -12.89
C SER A 128 -0.67 -17.50 -14.22
N ALA A 129 -1.66 -17.92 -15.02
CA ALA A 129 -2.00 -17.21 -16.26
C ALA A 129 -2.35 -15.73 -16.05
N SER A 130 -2.66 -15.33 -14.80
CA SER A 130 -3.00 -13.97 -14.39
C SER A 130 -1.84 -13.17 -13.78
N LEU A 131 -0.67 -13.78 -13.55
CA LEU A 131 0.50 -13.12 -12.95
C LEU A 131 1.68 -13.12 -13.93
N PRO A 132 2.34 -11.99 -14.14
CA PRO A 132 3.59 -11.95 -14.91
C PRO A 132 4.64 -12.86 -14.25
N PRO A 133 5.43 -13.62 -15.03
CA PRO A 133 6.52 -14.40 -14.50
C PRO A 133 7.51 -13.52 -13.73
N GLY A 134 7.89 -13.95 -12.52
CA GLY A 134 8.87 -13.23 -11.70
C GLY A 134 8.35 -11.98 -11.02
N LEU A 135 7.03 -11.79 -10.94
CA LEU A 135 6.45 -10.70 -10.17
C LEU A 135 6.89 -10.79 -8.70
N ARG A 136 7.51 -9.74 -8.21
CA ARG A 136 7.99 -9.65 -6.83
C ARG A 136 7.04 -8.81 -6.00
N MET A 137 6.94 -9.17 -4.72
CA MET A 137 6.18 -8.37 -3.76
C MET A 137 6.87 -7.01 -3.57
N PRO A 138 6.17 -5.89 -3.83
CA PRO A 138 6.75 -4.56 -3.66
C PRO A 138 6.89 -4.19 -2.19
N ILE A 139 7.90 -3.38 -1.89
CA ILE A 139 8.19 -2.80 -0.59
C ILE A 139 8.41 -1.29 -0.77
N PHE A 140 8.02 -0.48 0.20
CA PHE A 140 7.86 0.95 0.05
C PHE A 140 8.61 1.72 1.14
N PRO A 141 9.91 2.01 0.94
CA PRO A 141 10.62 2.93 1.81
C PRO A 141 10.10 4.36 1.66
N SER A 142 10.11 5.10 2.75
CA SER A 142 9.80 6.53 2.77
C SER A 142 10.58 7.25 3.84
N ARG A 143 10.77 8.56 3.69
CA ARG A 143 11.52 9.39 4.62
C ARG A 143 10.82 10.74 4.81
N ARG A 144 11.04 11.31 5.99
CA ARG A 144 10.68 12.69 6.28
C ARG A 144 11.75 13.27 7.20
N GLY A 145 12.54 14.22 6.69
CA GLY A 145 13.69 14.74 7.41
C GLY A 145 14.68 13.61 7.75
N THR A 146 14.92 13.38 9.04
CA THR A 146 15.83 12.35 9.55
C THR A 146 15.13 11.04 9.91
N VAL A 147 13.82 10.97 9.81
CA VAL A 147 13.02 9.78 10.15
C VAL A 147 12.65 9.02 8.88
N ALA A 148 12.82 7.70 8.90
CA ALA A 148 12.49 6.83 7.78
C ALA A 148 11.55 5.70 8.19
N TRP A 149 10.82 5.19 7.23
CA TRP A 149 9.91 4.05 7.36
C TRP A 149 10.11 3.09 6.19
N VAL A 150 9.73 1.85 6.40
CA VAL A 150 9.47 0.89 5.33
C VAL A 150 8.01 0.44 5.42
N ASN A 151 7.26 0.57 4.34
CA ASN A 151 5.79 0.60 4.37
C ASN A 151 5.33 1.73 5.32
N ASN A 152 4.86 1.42 6.51
CA ASN A 152 4.63 2.41 7.58
C ASN A 152 5.33 2.02 8.89
N ILE A 153 6.29 1.10 8.82
CA ILE A 153 7.05 0.60 9.97
C ILE A 153 8.29 1.48 10.14
N PRO A 154 8.53 2.07 11.32
CA PRO A 154 9.67 2.95 11.55
C PRO A 154 11.01 2.22 11.39
N VAL A 155 11.97 2.91 10.79
CA VAL A 155 13.40 2.53 10.83
C VAL A 155 13.98 3.05 12.14
N THR A 156 14.51 2.16 12.97
CA THR A 156 15.06 2.51 14.30
C THR A 156 16.54 2.85 14.27
N GLN A 157 17.26 2.30 13.31
CA GLN A 157 18.66 2.62 13.03
C GLN A 157 18.94 2.41 11.54
N ALA A 158 19.45 3.46 10.90
CA ALA A 158 19.75 3.44 9.47
C ALA A 158 21.24 3.28 9.18
N ASP A 159 21.55 2.89 7.94
CA ASP A 159 22.88 2.98 7.33
C ASP A 159 23.99 2.12 7.99
N ILE A 160 23.65 0.98 8.57
CA ILE A 160 24.65 0.01 9.02
C ILE A 160 25.31 -0.60 7.77
N THR A 161 26.57 -0.26 7.55
CA THR A 161 27.30 -0.66 6.34
C THR A 161 27.75 -2.12 6.40
N ALA A 162 27.47 -2.87 5.33
CA ALA A 162 28.00 -4.18 5.04
C ALA A 162 28.83 -4.16 3.75
N SER A 163 29.76 -5.12 3.57
CA SER A 163 30.52 -5.25 2.34
C SER A 163 29.62 -5.47 1.11
N ASN A 164 28.55 -6.21 1.27
CA ASN A 164 27.57 -6.53 0.24
C ASN A 164 26.22 -5.80 0.42
N GLY A 165 26.20 -4.65 1.10
CA GLY A 165 24.95 -3.90 1.21
C GLY A 165 24.88 -2.88 2.33
N VAL A 166 23.65 -2.58 2.70
CA VAL A 166 23.30 -1.73 3.85
C VAL A 166 22.16 -2.36 4.64
N ILE A 167 22.24 -2.28 5.96
CA ILE A 167 21.18 -2.73 6.87
C ILE A 167 20.52 -1.51 7.49
N HIS A 168 19.18 -1.53 7.52
CA HIS A 168 18.36 -0.62 8.30
C HIS A 168 17.57 -1.44 9.32
N LYS A 169 17.72 -1.18 10.61
CA LYS A 169 16.89 -1.82 11.64
C LYS A 169 15.48 -1.28 11.60
N VAL A 170 14.51 -2.15 11.79
CA VAL A 170 13.09 -1.81 11.80
C VAL A 170 12.45 -2.09 13.16
N ALA A 171 11.42 -1.33 13.50
CA ALA A 171 10.77 -1.40 14.81
C ALA A 171 9.97 -2.70 15.03
N THR A 172 9.46 -3.30 13.96
CA THR A 172 8.70 -4.57 13.97
C THR A 172 9.01 -5.36 12.70
N LEU A 173 8.54 -6.60 12.62
CA LEU A 173 8.58 -7.36 11.37
C LEU A 173 7.76 -6.67 10.28
N VAL A 174 8.34 -6.58 9.08
CA VAL A 174 7.62 -6.14 7.88
C VAL A 174 6.96 -7.37 7.25
N ALA A 175 5.74 -7.66 7.69
CA ALA A 175 5.02 -8.84 7.20
C ALA A 175 4.58 -8.65 5.74
N PRO A 176 4.84 -9.62 4.86
CA PRO A 176 4.31 -9.59 3.52
C PRO A 176 2.78 -9.73 3.55
N PRO A 177 2.04 -8.92 2.76
CA PRO A 177 0.59 -9.06 2.68
C PRO A 177 0.22 -10.39 2.00
N SER A 178 -0.93 -10.96 2.41
CA SER A 178 -1.43 -12.23 1.91
C SER A 178 -2.78 -12.13 1.19
N GLN A 179 -3.41 -10.97 1.21
CA GLN A 179 -4.73 -10.72 0.63
C GLN A 179 -4.67 -9.58 -0.38
N VAL A 180 -5.61 -9.57 -1.32
CA VAL A 180 -5.85 -8.44 -2.22
C VAL A 180 -6.94 -7.52 -1.63
N LEU A 181 -7.01 -6.29 -2.14
CA LEU A 181 -7.94 -5.25 -1.66
C LEU A 181 -9.39 -5.70 -1.67
N LEU A 182 -9.85 -6.37 -2.74
CA LEU A 182 -11.24 -6.80 -2.83
C LEU A 182 -11.63 -7.80 -1.74
N GLN A 183 -10.73 -8.72 -1.35
CA GLN A 183 -10.98 -9.66 -0.25
C GLN A 183 -11.23 -8.92 1.05
N ARG A 184 -10.45 -7.87 1.33
CA ARG A 184 -10.67 -7.03 2.52
C ARG A 184 -12.00 -6.31 2.46
N ILE A 185 -12.30 -5.63 1.35
CA ILE A 185 -13.54 -4.87 1.17
C ILE A 185 -14.76 -5.80 1.32
N ALA A 186 -14.70 -7.01 0.78
CA ALA A 186 -15.78 -7.98 0.84
C ALA A 186 -16.02 -8.60 2.23
N THR A 187 -15.00 -8.64 3.08
CA THR A 187 -15.06 -9.35 4.37
C THR A 187 -15.10 -8.43 5.59
N ASP A 188 -14.82 -7.14 5.43
CA ASP A 188 -14.89 -6.19 6.52
C ASP A 188 -16.35 -5.81 6.84
N PRO A 189 -16.84 -6.07 8.06
CA PRO A 189 -18.22 -5.77 8.43
C PRO A 189 -18.57 -4.28 8.39
N ASP A 190 -17.57 -3.39 8.42
CA ASP A 190 -17.75 -1.94 8.33
C ASP A 190 -17.62 -1.40 6.89
N LEU A 191 -17.38 -2.25 5.89
CA LEU A 191 -17.24 -1.88 4.48
C LEU A 191 -18.32 -2.50 3.58
N THR A 192 -19.43 -2.97 4.15
CA THR A 192 -20.50 -3.66 3.41
C THR A 192 -21.16 -2.75 2.37
N TYR A 193 -21.29 -1.45 2.65
CA TYR A 193 -21.77 -0.47 1.67
C TYR A 193 -20.77 -0.24 0.54
N LEU A 194 -19.48 -0.12 0.87
CA LEU A 194 -18.45 0.01 -0.15
C LEU A 194 -18.44 -1.21 -1.08
N TYR A 195 -18.55 -2.42 -0.51
CA TYR A 195 -18.63 -3.64 -1.31
C TYR A 195 -19.85 -3.65 -2.23
N ALA A 196 -21.04 -3.30 -1.70
CA ALA A 196 -22.27 -3.20 -2.48
C ALA A 196 -22.15 -2.13 -3.59
N ALA A 197 -21.48 -1.00 -3.30
CA ALA A 197 -21.21 0.03 -4.29
C ALA A 197 -20.27 -0.47 -5.41
N VAL A 198 -19.23 -1.24 -5.07
CA VAL A 198 -18.34 -1.88 -6.06
C VAL A 198 -19.13 -2.84 -6.97
N GLN A 199 -19.98 -3.66 -6.39
CA GLN A 199 -20.84 -4.57 -7.16
C GLN A 199 -21.83 -3.80 -8.05
N ARG A 200 -22.42 -2.72 -7.54
CA ARG A 200 -23.33 -1.86 -8.32
C ARG A 200 -22.60 -1.18 -9.48
N ALA A 201 -21.39 -0.69 -9.24
CA ALA A 201 -20.56 -0.03 -10.26
C ALA A 201 -20.27 -0.94 -11.46
N ASP A 202 -20.11 -2.22 -11.22
CA ASP A 202 -19.86 -3.24 -12.27
C ASP A 202 -21.13 -3.93 -12.78
N SER A 203 -22.32 -3.52 -12.30
CA SER A 203 -23.59 -4.07 -12.77
C SER A 203 -23.81 -3.75 -14.26
N GLY A 204 -23.91 -4.80 -15.07
CA GLY A 204 -23.99 -4.68 -16.53
C GLY A 204 -22.63 -4.65 -17.24
N ASP A 205 -21.54 -4.63 -16.51
CA ASP A 205 -20.18 -4.80 -17.06
C ASP A 205 -19.78 -6.29 -16.98
N ALA A 206 -19.79 -6.98 -18.13
CA ALA A 206 -19.44 -8.39 -18.17
C ALA A 206 -18.00 -8.70 -17.73
N ALA A 207 -17.09 -7.71 -17.87
CA ALA A 207 -15.70 -7.83 -17.45
C ALA A 207 -15.50 -7.51 -15.96
N GLN A 208 -16.51 -6.97 -15.27
CA GLN A 208 -16.42 -6.54 -13.87
C GLN A 208 -15.14 -5.73 -13.59
N THR A 209 -14.90 -4.71 -14.40
CA THR A 209 -13.60 -4.03 -14.51
C THR A 209 -13.09 -3.46 -13.19
N LEU A 210 -13.97 -2.98 -12.32
CA LEU A 210 -13.59 -2.44 -11.01
C LEU A 210 -13.20 -3.55 -10.03
N GLN A 211 -13.99 -4.62 -9.96
CA GLN A 211 -13.66 -5.79 -9.15
C GLN A 211 -12.38 -6.45 -9.64
N ALA A 212 -12.20 -6.56 -10.96
CA ALA A 212 -10.98 -7.10 -11.56
C ALA A 212 -9.75 -6.27 -11.16
N ALA A 213 -9.84 -4.94 -11.18
CA ALA A 213 -8.75 -4.06 -10.75
C ALA A 213 -8.43 -4.24 -9.25
N LEU A 214 -9.44 -4.35 -8.40
CA LEU A 214 -9.28 -4.56 -6.95
C LEU A 214 -8.81 -5.99 -6.59
N GLN A 215 -8.90 -6.94 -7.50
CA GLN A 215 -8.37 -8.31 -7.38
C GLN A 215 -6.99 -8.49 -8.01
N ASN A 216 -6.58 -7.62 -8.93
CA ASN A 216 -5.35 -7.78 -9.70
C ASN A 216 -4.11 -7.65 -8.80
N PRO A 217 -3.33 -8.73 -8.59
CA PRO A 217 -2.14 -8.67 -7.74
C PRO A 217 -1.04 -7.74 -8.25
N ALA A 218 -1.06 -7.42 -9.55
CA ALA A 218 -0.10 -6.51 -10.19
C ALA A 218 -0.52 -5.03 -10.08
N ALA A 219 -1.73 -4.73 -9.59
CA ALA A 219 -2.15 -3.35 -9.38
C ALA A 219 -1.39 -2.71 -8.21
N ASN A 220 -1.36 -1.38 -8.20
CA ASN A 220 -0.74 -0.59 -7.14
C ASN A 220 -1.67 0.56 -6.76
N LEU A 221 -2.55 0.31 -5.77
CA LEU A 221 -3.65 1.19 -5.45
C LEU A 221 -3.58 1.70 -4.01
N THR A 222 -4.24 2.82 -3.75
CA THR A 222 -4.66 3.24 -2.42
C THR A 222 -6.17 3.39 -2.42
N VAL A 223 -6.83 2.81 -1.42
CA VAL A 223 -8.28 2.92 -1.21
C VAL A 223 -8.54 3.79 0.01
N PHE A 224 -9.20 4.92 -0.20
CA PHE A 224 -9.89 5.62 0.87
C PHE A 224 -11.26 4.98 1.02
N ALA A 225 -11.44 4.16 2.07
CA ALA A 225 -12.62 3.32 2.26
C ALA A 225 -13.63 3.98 3.20
N PRO A 226 -14.74 4.55 2.69
CA PRO A 226 -15.77 5.12 3.55
C PRO A 226 -16.40 4.02 4.41
N SER A 227 -16.57 4.29 5.71
CA SER A 227 -17.27 3.42 6.62
C SER A 227 -18.75 3.27 6.24
N ASN A 228 -19.41 2.25 6.77
CA ASN A 228 -20.85 2.11 6.61
C ASN A 228 -21.61 3.35 7.12
N ALA A 229 -21.14 3.96 8.19
CA ALA A 229 -21.74 5.20 8.72
C ALA A 229 -21.63 6.37 7.73
N ALA A 230 -20.48 6.50 7.07
CA ALA A 230 -20.26 7.51 6.03
C ALA A 230 -21.22 7.35 4.86
N PHE A 231 -21.41 6.11 4.37
CA PHE A 231 -22.37 5.84 3.30
C PHE A 231 -23.81 6.12 3.74
N LYS A 232 -24.23 5.67 4.93
CA LYS A 232 -25.57 5.95 5.44
C LYS A 232 -25.86 7.45 5.49
N ALA A 233 -24.91 8.24 5.97
CA ALA A 233 -25.06 9.69 6.08
C ALA A 233 -25.27 10.35 4.70
N VAL A 234 -24.39 10.07 3.73
CA VAL A 234 -24.49 10.68 2.40
C VAL A 234 -25.74 10.20 1.65
N LEU A 235 -26.07 8.91 1.70
CA LEU A 235 -27.24 8.34 1.03
C LEU A 235 -28.53 8.90 1.62
N THR A 236 -28.66 8.99 2.95
CA THR A 236 -29.80 9.60 3.61
C THR A 236 -29.98 11.05 3.14
N GLY A 237 -28.91 11.83 3.11
CA GLY A 237 -28.95 13.23 2.64
C GLY A 237 -29.39 13.34 1.18
N GLN A 238 -28.78 12.58 0.28
CA GLN A 238 -29.09 12.63 -1.15
C GLN A 238 -30.52 12.14 -1.47
N ILE A 239 -30.95 11.05 -0.84
CA ILE A 239 -32.32 10.55 -1.02
C ILE A 239 -33.34 11.53 -0.45
N THR A 240 -33.06 12.15 0.71
CA THR A 240 -33.93 13.20 1.26
C THR A 240 -34.13 14.35 0.28
N LEU A 241 -33.03 14.87 -0.29
CA LEU A 241 -33.08 15.96 -1.26
C LEU A 241 -33.88 15.57 -2.50
N ALA A 242 -33.69 14.34 -3.01
CA ALA A 242 -34.46 13.84 -4.16
C ALA A 242 -35.95 13.76 -3.85
N LEU A 243 -36.33 13.24 -2.69
CA LEU A 243 -37.74 13.13 -2.29
C LEU A 243 -38.41 14.51 -2.08
N VAL A 244 -37.69 15.43 -1.44
CA VAL A 244 -38.18 16.81 -1.31
C VAL A 244 -38.39 17.46 -2.70
N GLY A 245 -37.46 17.25 -3.64
CA GLY A 245 -37.60 17.68 -5.03
C GLY A 245 -38.79 17.05 -5.76
N MET A 246 -39.26 15.90 -5.33
CA MET A 246 -40.48 15.22 -5.82
C MET A 246 -41.76 15.71 -5.12
N GLY A 247 -41.67 16.64 -4.15
CA GLY A 247 -42.81 17.24 -3.45
C GLY A 247 -43.17 16.59 -2.11
N TYR A 248 -42.35 15.70 -1.59
CA TYR A 248 -42.54 15.18 -0.23
C TYR A 248 -42.19 16.26 0.80
N ASP A 249 -42.90 16.30 1.91
CA ASP A 249 -42.50 17.15 3.02
C ASP A 249 -41.17 16.60 3.64
N LEU A 250 -40.42 17.51 4.26
CA LEU A 250 -39.06 17.19 4.77
C LEU A 250 -39.06 16.03 5.77
N THR A 251 -40.06 15.99 6.69
CA THR A 251 -40.13 14.94 7.71
C THR A 251 -40.33 13.55 7.11
N THR A 252 -41.27 13.44 6.18
CA THR A 252 -41.55 12.20 5.44
C THR A 252 -40.37 11.82 4.56
N ALA A 253 -39.75 12.78 3.89
CA ALA A 253 -38.57 12.55 3.06
C ALA A 253 -37.38 12.00 3.89
N GLN A 254 -37.11 12.60 5.05
CA GLN A 254 -36.03 12.14 5.95
C GLN A 254 -36.29 10.74 6.50
N ALA A 255 -37.52 10.46 6.98
CA ALA A 255 -37.89 9.16 7.49
C ALA A 255 -37.74 8.05 6.42
N THR A 256 -38.22 8.34 5.20
CA THR A 256 -38.12 7.42 4.05
C THR A 256 -36.66 7.22 3.64
N ALA A 257 -35.88 8.29 3.54
CA ALA A 257 -34.46 8.21 3.19
C ALA A 257 -33.66 7.41 4.21
N THR A 258 -33.91 7.61 5.51
CA THR A 258 -33.27 6.85 6.59
C THR A 258 -33.56 5.35 6.47
N LEU A 259 -34.80 5.00 6.16
CA LEU A 259 -35.18 3.59 5.97
C LEU A 259 -34.50 2.98 4.73
N LEU A 260 -34.53 3.68 3.61
CA LEU A 260 -33.92 3.22 2.35
C LEU A 260 -32.39 3.08 2.47
N ALA A 261 -31.75 4.00 3.18
CA ALA A 261 -30.30 3.98 3.40
C ALA A 261 -29.85 3.06 4.55
N SER A 262 -30.75 2.38 5.24
CA SER A 262 -30.43 1.55 6.44
C SER A 262 -29.61 0.30 6.14
N SER A 263 -29.61 -0.17 4.89
CA SER A 263 -28.96 -1.41 4.45
C SER A 263 -28.18 -1.19 3.14
N PRO A 264 -27.08 -1.94 2.90
CA PRO A 264 -26.36 -1.95 1.61
C PRO A 264 -27.24 -2.31 0.40
N THR A 265 -28.39 -2.92 0.60
CA THR A 265 -29.37 -3.21 -0.47
C THR A 265 -29.92 -1.93 -1.15
N VAL A 266 -29.67 -0.76 -0.59
CA VAL A 266 -29.97 0.55 -1.23
C VAL A 266 -29.43 0.64 -2.66
N PHE A 267 -28.28 0.05 -2.95
CA PHE A 267 -27.66 0.04 -4.28
C PHE A 267 -28.38 -0.84 -5.30
N THR A 268 -29.21 -1.77 -4.85
CA THR A 268 -30.03 -2.65 -5.70
C THR A 268 -31.53 -2.34 -5.63
N ASN A 269 -31.91 -1.29 -4.89
CA ASN A 269 -33.31 -0.91 -4.75
C ASN A 269 -33.86 -0.35 -6.08
N PRO A 270 -34.91 -0.97 -6.65
CA PRO A 270 -35.46 -0.52 -7.92
C PRO A 270 -35.97 0.93 -7.91
N ALA A 271 -36.47 1.42 -6.76
CA ALA A 271 -36.92 2.80 -6.62
C ALA A 271 -35.78 3.84 -6.79
N LEU A 272 -34.53 3.44 -6.58
CA LEU A 272 -33.35 4.29 -6.68
C LEU A 272 -32.51 3.97 -7.93
N ALA A 273 -32.97 3.07 -8.79
CA ALA A 273 -32.21 2.61 -9.95
C ALA A 273 -31.82 3.72 -10.94
N SER A 274 -32.66 4.77 -11.05
CA SER A 274 -32.39 5.94 -11.88
C SER A 274 -31.42 6.96 -11.27
N VAL A 275 -31.25 6.93 -9.95
CA VAL A 275 -30.35 7.82 -9.20
C VAL A 275 -29.01 7.13 -8.94
N LEU A 276 -29.03 5.90 -8.45
CA LEU A 276 -27.86 5.08 -8.19
C LEU A 276 -27.54 4.19 -9.40
N THR A 277 -27.35 4.82 -10.56
CA THR A 277 -26.96 4.08 -11.78
C THR A 277 -25.56 3.50 -11.64
N PRO A 278 -25.23 2.40 -12.35
CA PRO A 278 -23.87 1.85 -12.33
C PRO A 278 -22.80 2.91 -12.64
N THR A 279 -23.06 3.78 -13.61
CA THR A 279 -22.12 4.85 -14.01
C THR A 279 -21.88 5.87 -12.90
N VAL A 280 -22.94 6.33 -12.23
CA VAL A 280 -22.85 7.28 -11.12
C VAL A 280 -22.08 6.66 -9.95
N VAL A 281 -22.46 5.43 -9.57
CA VAL A 281 -21.81 4.73 -8.46
C VAL A 281 -20.35 4.42 -8.80
N LYS A 282 -20.04 4.01 -10.04
CA LYS A 282 -18.67 3.79 -10.50
C LYS A 282 -17.83 5.06 -10.39
N GLY A 283 -18.37 6.21 -10.83
CA GLY A 283 -17.69 7.51 -10.72
C GLY A 283 -17.33 7.83 -9.25
N ILE A 284 -18.24 7.60 -8.32
CA ILE A 284 -17.98 7.78 -6.89
C ILE A 284 -16.91 6.80 -6.40
N VAL A 285 -17.02 5.50 -6.69
CA VAL A 285 -16.06 4.51 -6.18
C VAL A 285 -14.67 4.76 -6.73
N VAL A 286 -14.49 4.99 -8.04
CA VAL A 286 -13.15 5.25 -8.61
C VAL A 286 -12.54 6.57 -8.12
N TYR A 287 -13.37 7.50 -7.62
CA TYR A 287 -12.90 8.73 -6.98
C TYR A 287 -12.25 8.48 -5.60
N HIS A 288 -12.52 7.33 -4.97
CA HIS A 288 -11.88 6.89 -3.73
C HIS A 288 -10.59 6.11 -3.95
N LEU A 289 -10.18 5.89 -5.20
CA LEU A 289 -9.04 5.06 -5.56
C LEU A 289 -7.92 5.92 -6.16
N LEU A 290 -6.72 5.80 -5.59
CA LEU A 290 -5.51 6.36 -6.20
C LEU A 290 -4.77 5.25 -6.95
N GLY A 291 -4.21 5.55 -8.13
CA GLY A 291 -3.33 4.65 -8.90
C GLY A 291 -1.89 4.61 -8.37
N ILE A 292 -1.68 4.93 -7.12
CA ILE A 292 -0.39 4.94 -6.42
C ILE A 292 -0.56 4.29 -5.04
N ARG A 293 0.54 3.86 -4.42
CA ARG A 293 0.52 3.42 -3.03
C ARG A 293 0.94 4.56 -2.10
N ALA A 294 0.06 4.94 -1.18
CA ALA A 294 0.31 5.95 -0.18
C ALA A 294 -0.01 5.42 1.22
N PHE A 295 1.02 5.24 2.04
CA PHE A 295 0.85 5.06 3.48
C PHE A 295 0.64 6.43 4.14
N SER A 296 0.09 6.46 5.34
CA SER A 296 -0.18 7.72 6.05
C SER A 296 1.09 8.57 6.23
N VAL A 297 2.24 7.92 6.43
CA VAL A 297 3.56 8.57 6.53
C VAL A 297 4.00 9.30 5.25
N ASN A 298 3.37 9.03 4.11
CA ASN A 298 3.66 9.70 2.84
C ASN A 298 2.75 10.89 2.56
N ILE A 299 1.64 10.99 3.29
CA ILE A 299 0.70 12.10 3.10
C ILE A 299 1.39 13.40 3.48
N PRO A 300 1.44 14.40 2.59
CA PRO A 300 2.13 15.66 2.85
C PRO A 300 1.55 16.44 4.04
N VAL A 301 2.38 17.24 4.68
CA VAL A 301 1.94 18.15 5.77
C VAL A 301 1.18 19.36 5.23
N THR A 302 1.39 19.71 3.97
CA THR A 302 0.64 20.77 3.28
C THR A 302 -0.48 20.15 2.46
N PRO A 303 -1.65 20.82 2.33
CA PRO A 303 -2.71 20.33 1.46
C PRO A 303 -2.19 20.06 0.05
N THR A 304 -2.32 18.83 -0.42
CA THR A 304 -1.78 18.39 -1.71
C THR A 304 -2.85 17.68 -2.50
N ALA A 305 -3.06 18.10 -3.75
CA ALA A 305 -3.98 17.45 -4.68
C ALA A 305 -3.34 16.17 -5.25
N LEU A 306 -4.09 15.09 -5.23
CA LEU A 306 -3.72 13.81 -5.84
C LEU A 306 -4.80 13.37 -6.82
N HIS A 307 -4.38 12.92 -8.00
CA HIS A 307 -5.29 12.35 -8.98
C HIS A 307 -5.84 11.00 -8.50
N THR A 308 -7.10 10.76 -8.80
CA THR A 308 -7.80 9.51 -8.53
C THR A 308 -7.97 8.70 -9.83
N LEU A 309 -8.52 7.49 -9.74
CA LEU A 309 -8.85 6.73 -10.96
C LEU A 309 -9.95 7.40 -11.79
N LEU A 310 -10.73 8.32 -11.22
CA LEU A 310 -11.68 9.14 -11.96
C LEU A 310 -11.00 9.98 -13.06
N ASN A 311 -9.75 10.39 -12.84
CA ASN A 311 -8.97 11.16 -13.81
C ASN A 311 -8.69 10.41 -15.12
N SER A 312 -8.84 9.08 -15.14
CA SER A 312 -8.79 8.30 -16.39
C SER A 312 -9.96 8.65 -17.32
N ALA A 313 -11.13 8.96 -16.77
CA ALA A 313 -12.32 9.36 -17.52
C ALA A 313 -12.45 10.88 -17.63
N ILE A 314 -11.99 11.62 -16.62
CA ILE A 314 -12.06 13.09 -16.54
C ILE A 314 -10.66 13.64 -16.22
N PRO A 315 -9.77 13.76 -17.22
CA PRO A 315 -8.36 14.13 -16.99
C PRO A 315 -8.17 15.48 -16.30
N ALA A 316 -9.07 16.44 -16.51
CA ALA A 316 -9.00 17.78 -15.91
C ALA A 316 -9.54 17.86 -14.47
N HIS A 317 -10.07 16.75 -13.92
CA HIS A 317 -10.59 16.76 -12.55
C HIS A 317 -9.44 17.00 -11.56
N PRO A 318 -9.61 17.90 -10.53
CA PRO A 318 -8.52 18.24 -9.60
C PRO A 318 -8.10 17.07 -8.68
N GLY A 319 -8.86 15.99 -8.66
CA GLY A 319 -8.62 14.86 -7.76
C GLY A 319 -9.10 15.12 -6.34
N VAL A 320 -8.42 14.56 -5.37
CA VAL A 320 -8.69 14.74 -3.93
C VAL A 320 -7.54 15.49 -3.27
N VAL A 321 -7.81 16.23 -2.22
CA VAL A 321 -6.78 16.92 -1.44
C VAL A 321 -6.49 16.14 -0.17
N VAL A 322 -5.22 15.79 0.05
CA VAL A 322 -4.76 15.07 1.23
C VAL A 322 -3.87 15.95 2.09
N GLN A 323 -3.91 15.73 3.41
CA GLN A 323 -3.03 16.40 4.36
C GLN A 323 -2.82 15.53 5.59
N ALA A 324 -1.61 15.54 6.18
CA ALA A 324 -1.32 14.87 7.44
C ALA A 324 -0.65 15.81 8.44
N THR A 325 -0.82 15.50 9.71
CA THR A 325 -0.09 16.13 10.81
C THR A 325 0.81 15.08 11.45
N PHE A 326 2.04 15.48 11.77
CA PHE A 326 3.05 14.61 12.36
C PHE A 326 3.35 15.03 13.77
N GLY A 327 3.45 14.06 14.67
CA GLY A 327 4.06 14.17 15.98
C GLY A 327 5.50 13.64 15.98
N LEU A 328 6.06 13.44 17.15
CA LEU A 328 7.43 12.93 17.31
C LEU A 328 7.63 11.51 16.80
N THR A 329 6.59 10.70 16.85
CA THR A 329 6.66 9.25 16.54
C THR A 329 5.98 8.84 15.22
N GLY A 330 5.44 9.80 14.48
CA GLY A 330 4.75 9.53 13.22
C GLY A 330 3.49 10.37 13.03
N VAL A 331 2.58 9.90 12.17
CA VAL A 331 1.32 10.58 11.85
C VAL A 331 0.38 10.60 13.06
N THR A 332 -0.10 11.77 13.42
CA THR A 332 -1.09 11.96 14.49
C THR A 332 -2.51 12.13 13.94
N SER A 333 -2.64 12.73 12.77
CA SER A 333 -3.90 12.84 12.05
C SER A 333 -3.65 12.93 10.54
N ALA A 334 -4.62 12.50 9.75
CA ALA A 334 -4.60 12.69 8.31
C ALA A 334 -6.03 12.87 7.80
N THR A 335 -6.15 13.61 6.70
CA THR A 335 -7.43 13.93 6.08
C THR A 335 -7.36 13.74 4.57
N VAL A 336 -8.53 13.48 3.98
CA VAL A 336 -8.75 13.50 2.53
C VAL A 336 -10.04 14.27 2.24
N LYS A 337 -10.01 15.15 1.26
CA LYS A 337 -11.17 15.97 0.88
C LYS A 337 -11.48 15.79 -0.59
N GLY A 338 -12.71 15.42 -0.90
CA GLY A 338 -13.26 15.49 -2.26
C GLY A 338 -13.68 16.91 -2.62
N LEU A 339 -13.78 17.18 -3.92
CA LEU A 339 -14.15 18.50 -4.46
C LEU A 339 -15.52 18.95 -3.94
N GLY A 340 -16.51 18.06 -3.93
CA GLY A 340 -17.88 18.33 -3.48
C GLY A 340 -18.08 18.26 -1.96
N ASN A 341 -17.09 17.88 -1.18
CA ASN A 341 -17.23 17.81 0.27
C ASN A 341 -17.04 19.21 0.89
N ALA A 342 -17.93 19.61 1.78
CA ALA A 342 -17.81 20.89 2.53
C ALA A 342 -16.59 20.87 3.47
N SER A 343 -16.34 19.74 4.13
CA SER A 343 -15.19 19.51 5.04
C SER A 343 -14.36 18.32 4.60
N ALA A 344 -13.12 18.25 5.07
CA ALA A 344 -12.28 17.09 4.86
C ALA A 344 -12.78 15.88 5.65
N SER A 345 -12.66 14.70 5.07
CA SER A 345 -12.87 13.44 5.74
C SER A 345 -11.63 13.08 6.57
N ASN A 346 -11.83 12.57 7.78
CA ASN A 346 -10.75 12.07 8.60
C ASN A 346 -10.37 10.67 8.17
N ILE A 347 -9.06 10.43 8.06
CA ILE A 347 -8.50 9.09 7.97
C ILE A 347 -8.36 8.58 9.41
N ALA A 348 -8.97 7.44 9.71
CA ALA A 348 -8.92 6.85 11.05
C ALA A 348 -7.53 6.25 11.30
N ILE A 349 -6.59 7.07 11.77
CA ILE A 349 -5.20 6.65 12.00
C ILE A 349 -5.12 5.54 13.05
N ASN A 350 -4.41 4.49 12.70
CA ASN A 350 -4.13 3.33 13.53
C ASN A 350 -2.68 3.42 14.02
N PRO A 351 -2.42 3.69 15.29
CA PRO A 351 -1.04 3.90 15.77
C PRO A 351 -0.17 2.64 15.67
N THR A 352 -0.80 1.46 15.66
CA THR A 352 -0.14 0.17 15.46
C THR A 352 -0.78 -0.55 14.29
N PRO A 353 -0.02 -0.90 13.23
CA PRO A 353 -0.54 -1.72 12.14
C PRO A 353 -1.01 -3.06 12.71
N ALA A 354 -2.30 -3.32 12.64
CA ALA A 354 -2.88 -4.59 13.05
C ALA A 354 -3.76 -5.13 11.92
N PRO A 355 -3.81 -6.44 11.70
CA PRO A 355 -4.79 -7.03 10.80
C PRO A 355 -6.19 -6.53 11.16
N GLY A 356 -6.94 -6.02 10.18
CA GLY A 356 -8.25 -5.47 10.41
C GLY A 356 -8.29 -4.07 11.02
N GLY A 357 -7.17 -3.35 11.05
CA GLY A 357 -7.09 -1.95 11.47
C GLY A 357 -7.76 -0.97 10.52
N THR A 358 -7.60 0.32 10.79
CA THR A 358 -8.33 1.41 10.13
C THR A 358 -7.50 2.22 9.15
N SER A 359 -6.17 2.28 9.32
CA SER A 359 -5.25 2.94 8.38
C SER A 359 -4.06 2.06 8.09
N ASP A 360 -3.34 2.40 7.00
CA ASP A 360 -2.10 1.73 6.62
C ASP A 360 -2.23 0.20 6.46
N GLN A 361 -3.43 -0.24 6.14
CA GLN A 361 -3.71 -1.64 5.92
C GLN A 361 -3.11 -2.06 4.59
N HIS A 362 -2.15 -3.00 4.64
CA HIS A 362 -1.32 -3.37 3.50
C HIS A 362 -1.82 -4.65 2.85
N TYR A 363 -2.02 -4.59 1.53
CA TYR A 363 -2.48 -5.69 0.68
C TYR A 363 -1.49 -5.91 -0.46
N ILE A 364 -1.59 -7.07 -1.12
CA ILE A 364 -0.73 -7.42 -2.27
C ILE A 364 -0.74 -6.29 -3.29
N ASN A 365 -1.91 -5.77 -3.60
CA ASN A 365 -2.14 -4.80 -4.67
C ASN A 365 -2.49 -3.38 -4.19
N GLY A 366 -2.36 -3.08 -2.90
CA GLY A 366 -2.68 -1.73 -2.43
C GLY A 366 -2.58 -1.53 -0.93
N THR A 367 -2.95 -0.31 -0.53
CA THR A 367 -3.20 0.07 0.87
C THR A 367 -4.63 0.52 1.01
N LEU A 368 -5.18 0.39 2.22
CA LEU A 368 -6.52 0.83 2.55
C LEU A 368 -6.50 1.70 3.81
N HIS A 369 -7.20 2.82 3.75
CA HIS A 369 -7.43 3.72 4.87
C HIS A 369 -8.94 3.94 5.02
N LYS A 370 -9.50 3.64 6.18
CA LYS A 370 -10.90 3.96 6.48
C LYS A 370 -11.09 5.46 6.68
N ILE A 371 -12.17 5.97 6.15
CA ILE A 371 -12.54 7.39 6.23
C ILE A 371 -13.99 7.56 6.70
N ASP A 372 -14.29 8.72 7.29
CA ASP A 372 -15.56 9.02 7.94
C ASP A 372 -16.58 9.74 7.05
N GLN A 373 -16.20 10.08 5.80
CA GLN A 373 -17.12 10.64 4.81
C GLN A 373 -16.91 9.97 3.45
N VAL A 374 -17.97 9.88 2.65
CA VAL A 374 -17.86 9.55 1.22
C VAL A 374 -17.29 10.76 0.49
N LEU A 375 -16.29 10.54 -0.35
CA LEU A 375 -15.69 11.59 -1.17
C LEU A 375 -16.60 11.87 -2.38
N LEU A 376 -16.95 13.11 -2.54
CA LEU A 376 -17.82 13.58 -3.63
C LEU A 376 -16.98 14.27 -4.70
N PRO A 377 -17.08 13.83 -5.98
CA PRO A 377 -16.28 14.41 -7.06
C PRO A 377 -16.76 15.81 -7.50
N GLN A 378 -17.96 16.20 -7.13
CA GLN A 378 -18.59 17.51 -7.45
C GLN A 378 -19.60 17.89 -6.39
#